data_a501c418b197d5af604f397c7da38c3b
#
_entry.id   a501c418b197d5af604f397c7da38c3b
#
_cell.length_a   1.000
_cell.length_b   1.000
_cell.length_c   1.000
_cell.angle_alpha   90.00
_cell.angle_beta   90.00
_cell.angle_gamma   90.00
#
_symmetry.space_group_name_H-M   'P 1'
#
loop_
_entity.id
_entity.type
_entity.pdbx_description
1 polymer ?
#
loop_
_entity_poly.entity_id
_entity_poly.type
_entity_poly.pdbx_seq_one_letter_code
_entity_poly.pdbx_strand_id
1 'polypeptide(L)'
;MHGGGHSGGHARQCPHYPKTRGTEPTGISLGGIVGGTKTGSEFETTNVFLEAAYFSPSSIRKTSRLLNINTDAKYRFERGIDPNSIKEGLELATELILKICGGEASKFQIIGKTNQKNKVINFQVEKFEKLIGISITANEIDKILSSLGFKCKKNQKAIKVEVPSWRPDISLDEDLIEELIRIKGFNNIKLVEPNKNRTRDTLNFKQKLFHLSQRSLAAKGYMEIVTWSFTDSKIDKQFSKGEKEILIFNPISSDLDVLRRSIFSNLAIYLKKNQDRGYEDLSLFEIGPTFFGKNPGEQQIVVGGLKSGKINRKSWLDKERDVDVFDVKSDAIKTLVELGIEEKNLFVSDSTKHSYHPGRSGSITLKSEKGPHLAYFGEIHPAIIKKLDYKEKNIFGFEIFLKNIPEPNKKLRQSKKSFQASDYQKSERDFAFVIDKIFKIGALEKIIKEVDESLIQNVSTFDVYEGENIPKDKKSVAINVTLQALDKTLS
;
A
#
# COMPACT_ATOMS: atom_id res chain seq x y z
N MET A 1 27.89 -25.53 17.22
CA MET A 1 27.07 -26.16 18.27
C MET A 1 25.81 -25.34 18.46
N HIS A 2 24.69 -25.79 17.95
CA HIS A 2 23.34 -25.51 18.46
C HIS A 2 22.40 -26.50 17.79
N GLY A 3 22.00 -27.49 18.56
CA GLY A 3 21.02 -28.48 18.16
C GLY A 3 19.61 -27.86 18.21
N GLY A 4 18.89 -27.94 17.11
CA GLY A 4 17.48 -27.62 17.02
C GLY A 4 16.70 -28.89 16.77
N GLY A 5 15.91 -29.33 17.75
CA GLY A 5 15.07 -30.52 17.66
C GLY A 5 14.04 -30.43 16.54
N HIS A 6 13.96 -31.43 15.71
CA HIS A 6 12.90 -31.57 14.71
C HIS A 6 11.71 -32.33 15.31
N SER A 7 10.61 -31.63 15.48
CA SER A 7 9.27 -32.22 15.71
C SER A 7 8.83 -32.94 14.43
N GLY A 8 8.53 -34.25 14.53
CA GLY A 8 8.07 -35.07 13.43
C GLY A 8 6.72 -34.60 12.85
N GLY A 9 6.74 -34.05 11.67
CA GLY A 9 5.57 -33.77 10.86
C GLY A 9 5.31 -34.93 9.90
N HIS A 10 4.12 -35.50 9.93
CA HIS A 10 3.68 -36.56 9.04
C HIS A 10 3.85 -36.17 7.57
N ALA A 11 4.76 -36.81 6.85
CA ALA A 11 4.94 -36.68 5.42
C ALA A 11 3.68 -37.19 4.69
N ARG A 12 2.93 -36.27 4.08
CA ARG A 12 1.83 -36.63 3.16
C ARG A 12 2.44 -37.26 1.90
N GLN A 13 1.93 -38.42 1.55
CA GLN A 13 2.38 -39.22 0.41
C GLN A 13 2.25 -38.44 -0.91
N CYS A 14 3.33 -38.38 -1.67
CA CYS A 14 3.36 -37.80 -3.03
C CYS A 14 2.58 -38.70 -4.00
N PRO A 15 1.64 -38.17 -4.84
CA PRO A 15 0.75 -38.99 -5.68
C PRO A 15 1.42 -39.72 -6.85
N HIS A 16 2.72 -39.63 -7.01
CA HIS A 16 3.46 -40.25 -8.13
C HIS A 16 4.43 -41.38 -7.75
N TYR A 17 4.37 -41.87 -6.51
CA TYR A 17 5.05 -43.10 -6.17
C TYR A 17 4.19 -44.31 -6.51
N PRO A 18 4.61 -45.26 -7.36
CA PRO A 18 3.90 -46.50 -7.55
C PRO A 18 3.82 -47.25 -6.22
N LYS A 19 2.59 -47.50 -5.74
CA LYS A 19 2.37 -48.36 -4.60
C LYS A 19 2.80 -49.78 -4.93
N THR A 20 4.00 -50.15 -4.57
CA THR A 20 4.37 -51.54 -4.51
C THR A 20 3.73 -52.15 -3.26
N ARG A 21 2.92 -53.17 -3.45
CA ARG A 21 2.26 -53.91 -2.35
C ARG A 21 3.37 -54.54 -1.49
N GLY A 22 3.44 -54.16 -0.22
CA GLY A 22 4.06 -54.95 0.82
C GLY A 22 5.42 -54.52 1.35
N THR A 23 6.05 -53.40 0.91
CA THR A 23 7.25 -52.84 1.55
C THR A 23 7.06 -51.37 1.82
N GLU A 24 7.51 -50.88 2.98
CA GLU A 24 7.62 -49.44 3.23
C GLU A 24 8.39 -48.80 2.08
N PRO A 25 7.97 -47.69 1.49
CA PRO A 25 8.71 -47.01 0.45
C PRO A 25 9.99 -46.44 1.06
N THR A 26 11.06 -47.16 0.95
CA THR A 26 12.41 -46.67 1.25
C THR A 26 12.85 -45.74 0.12
N GLY A 27 12.35 -44.52 0.15
CA GLY A 27 12.80 -43.49 -0.78
C GLY A 27 14.24 -43.13 -0.49
N ILE A 28 15.13 -43.36 -1.46
CA ILE A 28 16.57 -43.07 -1.36
C ILE A 28 16.78 -41.54 -1.34
N SER A 29 16.02 -40.78 -2.13
CA SER A 29 16.10 -39.34 -2.22
C SER A 29 14.82 -38.75 -2.87
N LEU A 30 14.63 -37.46 -2.72
CA LEU A 30 13.73 -36.65 -3.60
C LEU A 30 14.62 -36.04 -4.68
N GLY A 31 14.60 -36.62 -5.88
CA GLY A 31 15.48 -36.27 -6.99
C GLY A 31 15.57 -34.77 -7.23
N GLY A 32 16.77 -34.20 -7.17
CA GLY A 32 17.05 -32.77 -7.35
C GLY A 32 16.54 -31.84 -6.23
N ILE A 33 16.06 -32.37 -5.10
CA ILE A 33 15.56 -31.59 -3.98
C ILE A 33 16.32 -31.87 -2.69
N VAL A 34 16.31 -33.14 -2.21
CA VAL A 34 16.99 -33.52 -0.96
C VAL A 34 17.31 -35.00 -0.94
N GLY A 35 18.46 -35.35 -0.39
CA GLY A 35 18.87 -36.76 -0.12
C GLY A 35 18.03 -37.37 1.01
N GLY A 36 18.00 -38.70 1.04
CA GLY A 36 17.38 -39.48 2.11
C GLY A 36 18.26 -39.55 3.35
N THR A 37 17.68 -39.61 4.53
CA THR A 37 18.45 -39.73 5.80
C THR A 37 19.18 -41.03 5.94
N LYS A 38 18.65 -42.15 5.39
CA LYS A 38 19.28 -43.48 5.44
C LYS A 38 20.42 -43.64 4.45
N THR A 39 20.56 -42.77 3.49
CA THR A 39 21.56 -42.83 2.41
C THR A 39 22.49 -41.62 2.43
N GLY A 40 22.44 -40.81 3.47
CA GLY A 40 23.36 -39.72 3.71
C GLY A 40 24.77 -40.24 4.02
N SER A 41 25.80 -39.49 3.65
CA SER A 41 27.18 -39.79 4.00
C SER A 41 27.46 -39.46 5.46
N GLU A 42 28.11 -40.38 6.18
CA GLU A 42 28.54 -40.26 7.58
C GLU A 42 30.07 -40.34 7.65
N PHE A 43 30.66 -40.13 8.82
CA PHE A 43 32.13 -40.16 8.98
C PHE A 43 32.75 -41.53 8.65
N GLU A 44 31.97 -42.62 8.84
CA GLU A 44 32.40 -44.00 8.58
C GLU A 44 32.07 -44.45 7.15
N THR A 45 31.55 -43.59 6.29
CA THR A 45 31.19 -43.95 4.92
C THR A 45 32.43 -44.19 4.08
N THR A 46 32.59 -45.43 3.59
CA THR A 46 33.70 -45.83 2.74
C THR A 46 33.34 -45.95 1.25
N ASN A 47 32.05 -46.20 0.94
CA ASN A 47 31.58 -46.35 -0.44
C ASN A 47 30.49 -45.29 -0.70
N VAL A 48 30.63 -44.59 -1.81
CA VAL A 48 29.67 -43.54 -2.21
C VAL A 48 29.09 -43.82 -3.58
N PHE A 49 27.80 -43.55 -3.75
CA PHE A 49 27.12 -43.52 -5.04
C PHE A 49 26.97 -42.07 -5.48
N LEU A 50 27.64 -41.72 -6.58
CA LEU A 50 27.61 -40.37 -7.11
C LEU A 50 26.61 -40.28 -8.26
N GLU A 51 25.62 -39.43 -8.12
CA GLU A 51 24.59 -39.15 -9.13
C GLU A 51 24.77 -37.73 -9.71
N ALA A 52 24.83 -37.66 -11.05
CA ALA A 52 24.65 -36.41 -11.77
C ALA A 52 23.48 -36.58 -12.74
N ALA A 53 22.44 -35.79 -12.60
CA ALA A 53 21.19 -35.95 -13.36
C ALA A 53 20.60 -34.64 -13.81
N TYR A 54 19.79 -34.69 -14.87
CA TYR A 54 18.94 -33.59 -15.30
C TYR A 54 17.50 -33.83 -14.78
N PHE A 55 16.98 -32.85 -14.04
CA PHE A 55 15.62 -32.87 -13.55
C PHE A 55 14.80 -31.76 -14.22
N SER A 56 13.53 -32.05 -14.53
CA SER A 56 12.62 -31.05 -15.08
C SER A 56 12.42 -29.90 -14.10
N PRO A 57 12.77 -28.64 -14.43
CA PRO A 57 12.62 -27.49 -13.54
C PRO A 57 11.19 -27.31 -13.02
N SER A 58 10.18 -27.57 -13.86
CA SER A 58 8.79 -27.47 -13.49
C SER A 58 8.37 -28.53 -12.45
N SER A 59 8.89 -29.75 -12.56
CA SER A 59 8.62 -30.83 -11.60
C SER A 59 9.27 -30.53 -10.25
N ILE A 60 10.53 -30.08 -10.24
CA ILE A 60 11.24 -29.67 -9.02
C ILE A 60 10.46 -28.56 -8.30
N ARG A 61 10.06 -27.53 -9.03
CA ARG A 61 9.30 -26.39 -8.48
C ARG A 61 7.96 -26.83 -7.89
N LYS A 62 7.22 -27.70 -8.58
CA LYS A 62 5.93 -28.22 -8.11
C LYS A 62 6.10 -29.06 -6.85
N THR A 63 7.04 -30.01 -6.83
CA THR A 63 7.27 -30.93 -5.71
C THR A 63 7.77 -30.17 -4.48
N SER A 64 8.76 -29.29 -4.65
CA SER A 64 9.32 -28.52 -3.54
C SER A 64 8.30 -27.58 -2.88
N ARG A 65 7.38 -26.98 -3.67
CA ARG A 65 6.27 -26.16 -3.14
C ARG A 65 5.28 -27.00 -2.36
N LEU A 66 4.88 -28.16 -2.90
CA LEU A 66 3.94 -29.05 -2.21
C LEU A 66 4.47 -29.55 -0.85
N LEU A 67 5.76 -29.81 -0.77
CA LEU A 67 6.42 -30.31 0.43
C LEU A 67 7.00 -29.21 1.32
N ASN A 68 6.96 -27.94 0.87
CA ASN A 68 7.56 -26.80 1.54
C ASN A 68 9.03 -27.00 1.89
N ILE A 69 9.80 -27.62 0.96
CA ILE A 69 11.23 -27.91 1.14
C ILE A 69 12.04 -26.87 0.36
N ASN A 70 13.04 -26.28 1.02
CA ASN A 70 13.95 -25.32 0.42
C ASN A 70 15.41 -25.77 0.63
N THR A 71 16.11 -26.08 -0.46
CA THR A 71 17.51 -26.54 -0.47
C THR A 71 18.30 -25.87 -1.59
N ASP A 72 19.62 -25.90 -1.53
CA ASP A 72 20.51 -25.41 -2.59
C ASP A 72 20.36 -26.23 -3.89
N ALA A 73 20.14 -27.52 -3.78
CA ALA A 73 19.87 -28.38 -4.94
C ALA A 73 18.57 -27.92 -5.64
N LYS A 74 17.47 -27.79 -4.90
CA LYS A 74 16.20 -27.28 -5.42
C LYS A 74 16.38 -25.91 -6.08
N TYR A 75 17.09 -24.99 -5.44
CA TYR A 75 17.33 -23.65 -5.96
C TYR A 75 17.99 -23.65 -7.35
N ARG A 76 18.93 -24.56 -7.58
CA ARG A 76 19.62 -24.70 -8.88
C ARG A 76 18.79 -25.44 -9.91
N PHE A 77 18.22 -26.57 -9.56
CA PHE A 77 17.46 -27.41 -10.49
C PHE A 77 16.12 -26.76 -10.92
N GLU A 78 15.46 -25.99 -10.04
CA GLU A 78 14.21 -25.31 -10.43
C GLU A 78 14.41 -24.20 -11.45
N ARG A 79 15.63 -23.68 -11.61
CA ARG A 79 16.00 -22.68 -12.62
C ARG A 79 16.49 -23.30 -13.91
N GLY A 80 16.84 -24.55 -13.85
CA GLY A 80 17.42 -25.29 -14.96
C GLY A 80 18.95 -25.33 -14.87
N ILE A 81 19.50 -26.49 -15.16
CA ILE A 81 20.94 -26.73 -15.29
C ILE A 81 21.28 -27.06 -16.74
N ASP A 82 22.55 -26.99 -17.09
CA ASP A 82 23.01 -27.42 -18.41
C ASP A 82 22.86 -28.93 -18.59
N PRO A 83 21.99 -29.41 -19.48
CA PRO A 83 21.81 -30.84 -19.72
C PRO A 83 23.05 -31.51 -20.32
N ASN A 84 23.96 -30.75 -20.92
CA ASN A 84 25.19 -31.28 -21.52
C ASN A 84 26.35 -31.38 -20.52
N SER A 85 26.25 -30.70 -19.36
CA SER A 85 27.32 -30.74 -18.34
C SER A 85 27.28 -31.97 -17.41
N ILE A 86 26.28 -32.84 -17.53
CA ILE A 86 26.06 -33.96 -16.61
C ILE A 86 27.23 -34.89 -16.55
N LYS A 87 27.75 -35.32 -17.73
CA LYS A 87 28.87 -36.24 -17.80
C LYS A 87 30.15 -35.60 -17.30
N GLU A 88 30.48 -34.41 -17.79
CA GLU A 88 31.67 -33.66 -17.37
C GLU A 88 31.66 -33.34 -15.88
N GLY A 89 30.50 -32.97 -15.34
CA GLY A 89 30.30 -32.72 -13.91
C GLY A 89 30.52 -33.96 -13.06
N LEU A 90 30.06 -35.13 -13.53
CA LEU A 90 30.29 -36.41 -12.85
C LEU A 90 31.78 -36.82 -12.88
N GLU A 91 32.45 -36.66 -14.03
CA GLU A 91 33.88 -36.90 -14.19
C GLU A 91 34.71 -36.02 -13.26
N LEU A 92 34.45 -34.72 -13.25
CA LEU A 92 35.14 -33.75 -12.39
C LEU A 92 34.93 -34.04 -10.90
N ALA A 93 33.69 -34.34 -10.49
CA ALA A 93 33.37 -34.69 -9.10
C ALA A 93 34.11 -35.98 -8.68
N THR A 94 34.15 -36.99 -9.55
CA THR A 94 34.88 -38.24 -9.31
C THR A 94 36.37 -37.98 -9.15
N GLU A 95 36.99 -37.21 -10.06
CA GLU A 95 38.40 -36.83 -9.98
C GLU A 95 38.74 -36.13 -8.65
N LEU A 96 37.89 -35.17 -8.23
CA LEU A 96 38.08 -34.47 -6.97
C LEU A 96 37.98 -35.41 -5.75
N ILE A 97 37.02 -36.33 -5.74
CA ILE A 97 36.89 -37.32 -4.65
C ILE A 97 38.14 -38.22 -4.58
N LEU A 98 38.56 -38.77 -5.71
CA LEU A 98 39.75 -39.61 -5.77
C LEU A 98 41.02 -38.87 -5.32
N LYS A 99 41.13 -37.59 -5.70
CA LYS A 99 42.30 -36.76 -5.29
C LYS A 99 42.31 -36.46 -3.79
N ILE A 100 41.14 -36.27 -3.17
CA ILE A 100 41.05 -35.88 -1.75
C ILE A 100 40.99 -37.09 -0.84
N CYS A 101 40.21 -38.12 -1.21
CA CYS A 101 39.90 -39.26 -0.36
C CYS A 101 40.66 -40.53 -0.79
N GLY A 102 41.20 -40.57 -1.99
CA GLY A 102 41.74 -41.81 -2.58
C GLY A 102 40.64 -42.77 -3.03
N GLY A 103 41.00 -44.05 -3.20
CA GLY A 103 40.04 -45.10 -3.56
C GLY A 103 40.02 -45.41 -5.05
N GLU A 104 39.03 -46.17 -5.51
CA GLU A 104 38.82 -46.59 -6.89
C GLU A 104 37.41 -46.23 -7.38
N ALA A 105 37.32 -45.78 -8.64
CA ALA A 105 36.07 -45.49 -9.26
C ALA A 105 35.56 -46.62 -10.17
N SER A 106 34.30 -46.94 -10.15
CA SER A 106 33.65 -47.84 -11.10
C SER A 106 33.47 -47.17 -12.47
N LYS A 107 33.06 -47.95 -13.47
CA LYS A 107 32.64 -47.39 -14.78
C LYS A 107 31.35 -46.60 -14.64
N PHE A 108 31.27 -45.47 -15.35
CA PHE A 108 30.05 -44.68 -15.42
C PHE A 108 28.90 -45.42 -16.09
N GLN A 109 27.72 -45.35 -15.50
CA GLN A 109 26.47 -45.77 -16.15
C GLN A 109 25.68 -44.55 -16.58
N ILE A 110 25.38 -44.44 -17.88
CA ILE A 110 24.58 -43.34 -18.42
C ILE A 110 23.24 -43.90 -18.82
N ILE A 111 22.15 -43.36 -18.21
CA ILE A 111 20.78 -43.78 -18.47
C ILE A 111 20.01 -42.57 -18.97
N GLY A 112 19.24 -42.76 -20.06
CA GLY A 112 18.44 -41.70 -20.66
C GLY A 112 19.16 -40.93 -21.77
N LYS A 113 18.50 -39.96 -22.35
CA LYS A 113 19.04 -39.07 -23.39
C LYS A 113 18.52 -37.66 -23.14
N THR A 114 19.41 -36.71 -23.16
CA THR A 114 19.05 -35.29 -23.18
C THR A 114 18.90 -34.86 -24.64
N ASN A 115 17.66 -34.84 -25.15
CA ASN A 115 17.38 -34.44 -26.53
C ASN A 115 17.12 -32.90 -26.65
N GLN A 116 17.70 -32.10 -25.80
CA GLN A 116 17.54 -30.65 -25.90
C GLN A 116 18.40 -30.10 -27.04
N LYS A 117 17.73 -29.71 -28.11
CA LYS A 117 18.35 -28.89 -29.17
C LYS A 117 18.57 -27.48 -28.62
N ASN A 118 19.73 -26.91 -28.94
CA ASN A 118 19.98 -25.51 -28.61
C ASN A 118 18.90 -24.61 -29.22
N LYS A 119 18.40 -23.65 -28.45
CA LYS A 119 17.46 -22.65 -28.96
C LYS A 119 18.18 -21.80 -30.02
N VAL A 120 17.41 -21.37 -31.00
CA VAL A 120 17.91 -20.49 -32.05
C VAL A 120 17.00 -19.27 -32.13
N ILE A 121 17.60 -18.09 -31.96
CA ILE A 121 16.92 -16.80 -32.00
C ILE A 121 17.33 -16.07 -33.28
N ASN A 122 16.37 -15.56 -34.04
CA ASN A 122 16.63 -14.74 -35.24
C ASN A 122 16.62 -13.25 -34.82
N PHE A 123 17.76 -12.76 -34.39
CA PHE A 123 17.92 -11.44 -33.84
C PHE A 123 18.01 -10.36 -34.93
N GLN A 124 17.14 -9.35 -34.87
CA GLN A 124 17.15 -8.19 -35.74
C GLN A 124 17.98 -7.07 -35.15
N VAL A 125 19.04 -6.62 -35.87
CA VAL A 125 19.97 -5.60 -35.39
C VAL A 125 19.29 -4.27 -35.05
N GLU A 126 18.30 -3.87 -35.87
CA GLU A 126 17.53 -2.63 -35.68
C GLU A 126 16.75 -2.59 -34.35
N LYS A 127 16.40 -3.78 -33.82
CA LYS A 127 15.65 -3.88 -32.56
C LYS A 127 16.47 -3.39 -31.38
N PHE A 128 17.81 -3.57 -31.40
CA PHE A 128 18.69 -3.07 -30.37
C PHE A 128 18.67 -1.53 -30.31
N GLU A 129 18.84 -0.88 -31.45
CA GLU A 129 18.82 0.60 -31.50
C GLU A 129 17.45 1.16 -31.11
N LYS A 130 16.38 0.54 -31.60
CA LYS A 130 15.02 0.96 -31.25
C LYS A 130 14.72 0.87 -29.76
N LEU A 131 15.24 -0.15 -29.07
CA LEU A 131 14.97 -0.36 -27.66
C LEU A 131 15.91 0.43 -26.75
N ILE A 132 17.20 0.49 -27.10
CA ILE A 132 18.26 1.05 -26.26
C ILE A 132 18.59 2.52 -26.63
N GLY A 133 18.34 2.93 -27.88
CA GLY A 133 18.60 4.29 -28.35
C GLY A 133 20.06 4.55 -28.79
N ILE A 134 20.91 3.53 -28.86
CA ILE A 134 22.26 3.60 -29.42
C ILE A 134 22.45 2.55 -30.49
N SER A 135 23.26 2.84 -31.52
CA SER A 135 23.54 1.91 -32.60
C SER A 135 24.59 0.85 -32.18
N ILE A 136 24.47 -0.32 -32.79
CA ILE A 136 25.44 -1.40 -32.68
C ILE A 136 25.62 -2.06 -34.04
N THR A 137 26.83 -2.42 -34.39
CA THR A 137 27.12 -3.09 -35.67
C THR A 137 26.95 -4.59 -35.55
N ALA A 138 26.61 -5.27 -36.65
CA ALA A 138 26.51 -6.72 -36.70
C ALA A 138 27.82 -7.42 -36.31
N ASN A 139 28.99 -6.81 -36.59
CA ASN A 139 30.28 -7.33 -36.19
C ASN A 139 30.51 -7.23 -34.67
N GLU A 140 30.10 -6.14 -34.07
CA GLU A 140 30.15 -5.93 -32.63
C GLU A 140 29.23 -6.90 -31.87
N ILE A 141 28.00 -7.11 -32.38
CA ILE A 141 27.08 -8.14 -31.86
C ILE A 141 27.72 -9.51 -31.87
N ASP A 142 28.27 -9.91 -33.00
CA ASP A 142 28.92 -11.20 -33.16
C ASP A 142 30.09 -11.34 -32.18
N LYS A 143 30.93 -10.32 -32.07
CA LYS A 143 32.06 -10.34 -31.13
C LYS A 143 31.65 -10.51 -29.68
N ILE A 144 30.61 -9.74 -29.25
CA ILE A 144 30.11 -9.81 -27.88
C ILE A 144 29.47 -11.15 -27.61
N LEU A 145 28.52 -11.59 -28.44
CA LEU A 145 27.77 -12.80 -28.22
C LEU A 145 28.70 -14.05 -28.32
N SER A 146 29.66 -14.05 -29.26
CA SER A 146 30.64 -15.14 -29.36
C SER A 146 31.55 -15.22 -28.12
N SER A 147 31.94 -14.08 -27.53
CA SER A 147 32.74 -14.11 -26.29
C SER A 147 31.95 -14.64 -25.09
N LEU A 148 30.59 -14.59 -25.14
CA LEU A 148 29.67 -15.16 -24.16
C LEU A 148 29.29 -16.63 -24.49
N GLY A 149 29.86 -17.23 -25.53
CA GLY A 149 29.64 -18.63 -25.91
C GLY A 149 28.45 -18.87 -26.85
N PHE A 150 27.79 -17.82 -27.36
CA PHE A 150 26.76 -17.96 -28.38
C PHE A 150 27.41 -18.22 -29.75
N LYS A 151 26.72 -18.99 -30.60
CA LYS A 151 27.16 -19.17 -31.99
C LYS A 151 26.32 -18.32 -32.91
N CYS A 152 26.96 -17.37 -33.59
CA CYS A 152 26.29 -16.42 -34.48
C CYS A 152 26.50 -16.81 -35.94
N LYS A 153 25.40 -16.74 -36.74
CA LYS A 153 25.44 -16.82 -38.21
C LYS A 153 24.79 -15.58 -38.80
N LYS A 154 25.58 -14.78 -39.52
CA LYS A 154 25.08 -13.54 -40.13
C LYS A 154 24.24 -13.86 -41.35
N ASN A 155 23.10 -13.15 -41.47
CA ASN A 155 22.26 -13.09 -42.66
C ASN A 155 21.99 -11.60 -42.97
N GLN A 156 21.54 -11.26 -44.18
CA GLN A 156 21.46 -9.89 -44.70
C GLN A 156 20.72 -8.89 -43.77
N LYS A 157 19.69 -9.34 -43.05
CA LYS A 157 18.87 -8.46 -42.18
C LYS A 157 18.78 -8.93 -40.72
N ALA A 158 19.27 -10.13 -40.41
CA ALA A 158 19.19 -10.71 -39.09
C ALA A 158 20.40 -11.55 -38.77
N ILE A 159 20.70 -11.72 -37.49
CA ILE A 159 21.73 -12.60 -36.99
C ILE A 159 21.04 -13.81 -36.37
N LYS A 160 21.33 -15.01 -36.90
CA LYS A 160 20.83 -16.22 -36.32
C LYS A 160 21.76 -16.61 -35.16
N VAL A 161 21.27 -16.53 -33.93
CA VAL A 161 22.00 -16.78 -32.69
C VAL A 161 21.57 -18.11 -32.10
N GLU A 162 22.48 -19.03 -32.01
CA GLU A 162 22.32 -20.30 -31.30
C GLU A 162 22.72 -20.11 -29.85
N VAL A 163 21.76 -20.32 -28.93
CA VAL A 163 21.94 -20.15 -27.50
C VAL A 163 22.67 -21.35 -26.89
N PRO A 164 23.71 -21.14 -26.09
CA PRO A 164 24.42 -22.26 -25.46
C PRO A 164 23.50 -22.96 -24.43
N SER A 165 23.73 -24.26 -24.22
CA SER A 165 22.88 -25.11 -23.37
C SER A 165 22.86 -24.70 -21.89
N TRP A 166 23.91 -24.03 -21.42
CA TRP A 166 23.99 -23.50 -20.05
C TRP A 166 23.25 -22.17 -19.81
N ARG A 167 22.61 -21.60 -20.83
CA ARG A 167 21.81 -20.37 -20.75
C ARG A 167 20.31 -20.69 -20.95
N PRO A 168 19.66 -21.38 -19.98
CA PRO A 168 18.24 -21.70 -20.05
C PRO A 168 17.34 -20.45 -19.97
N ASP A 169 17.88 -19.35 -19.47
CA ASP A 169 17.26 -18.03 -19.29
C ASP A 169 17.00 -17.30 -20.60
N ILE A 170 17.87 -17.50 -21.61
CA ILE A 170 17.79 -16.82 -22.89
C ILE A 170 16.74 -17.47 -23.80
N SER A 171 15.74 -16.72 -24.18
CA SER A 171 14.65 -17.22 -25.05
C SER A 171 14.10 -16.20 -26.05
N LEU A 172 14.29 -14.93 -25.81
CA LEU A 172 13.76 -13.81 -26.59
C LEU A 172 14.88 -12.91 -27.11
N ASP A 173 14.55 -12.05 -28.05
CA ASP A 173 15.47 -11.02 -28.57
C ASP A 173 15.90 -10.05 -27.46
N GLU A 174 14.97 -9.74 -26.55
CA GLU A 174 15.20 -8.86 -25.40
C GLU A 174 16.29 -9.38 -24.49
N ASP A 175 16.34 -10.70 -24.28
CA ASP A 175 17.40 -11.34 -23.46
C ASP A 175 18.77 -11.14 -24.12
N LEU A 176 18.83 -11.22 -25.46
CA LEU A 176 20.08 -10.94 -26.21
C LEU A 176 20.44 -9.45 -26.15
N ILE A 177 19.48 -8.55 -26.18
CA ILE A 177 19.68 -7.11 -26.04
C ILE A 177 20.26 -6.80 -24.65
N GLU A 178 19.78 -7.44 -23.61
CA GLU A 178 20.34 -7.30 -22.25
C GLU A 178 21.81 -7.69 -22.22
N GLU A 179 22.18 -8.84 -22.77
CA GLU A 179 23.58 -9.28 -22.85
C GLU A 179 24.45 -8.28 -23.62
N LEU A 180 23.96 -7.79 -24.75
CA LEU A 180 24.68 -6.83 -25.58
C LEU A 180 24.92 -5.50 -24.84
N ILE A 181 23.90 -4.93 -24.22
CA ILE A 181 24.04 -3.64 -23.52
C ILE A 181 24.87 -3.78 -22.23
N ARG A 182 24.75 -4.91 -21.54
CA ARG A 182 25.54 -5.18 -20.33
C ARG A 182 27.04 -5.15 -20.64
N ILE A 183 27.48 -5.73 -21.76
CA ILE A 183 28.89 -5.74 -22.19
C ILE A 183 29.29 -4.39 -22.82
N LYS A 184 28.41 -3.81 -23.66
CA LYS A 184 28.67 -2.49 -24.26
C LYS A 184 28.73 -1.37 -23.23
N GLY A 185 28.02 -1.54 -22.12
CA GLY A 185 28.00 -0.63 -20.96
C GLY A 185 26.82 0.34 -20.97
N PHE A 186 26.05 0.33 -19.89
CA PHE A 186 24.89 1.22 -19.68
C PHE A 186 25.27 2.70 -19.68
N ASN A 187 26.50 3.04 -19.26
CA ASN A 187 27.00 4.42 -19.24
C ASN A 187 27.13 5.05 -20.64
N ASN A 188 27.10 4.22 -21.69
CA ASN A 188 27.15 4.69 -23.07
C ASN A 188 25.77 5.13 -23.59
N ILE A 189 24.68 4.90 -22.83
CA ILE A 189 23.35 5.33 -23.17
C ILE A 189 23.23 6.83 -22.88
N LYS A 190 22.99 7.63 -23.92
CA LYS A 190 22.79 9.06 -23.78
C LYS A 190 21.46 9.35 -23.12
N LEU A 191 21.48 10.18 -22.09
CA LEU A 191 20.25 10.72 -21.51
C LEU A 191 19.62 11.69 -22.52
N VAL A 192 18.39 11.40 -22.93
CA VAL A 192 17.61 12.27 -23.80
C VAL A 192 16.46 12.84 -22.96
N GLU A 193 16.37 14.17 -22.92
CA GLU A 193 15.24 14.81 -22.28
C GLU A 193 13.96 14.44 -23.01
N PRO A 194 12.89 14.03 -22.27
CA PRO A 194 11.60 13.75 -22.89
C PRO A 194 11.09 15.02 -23.59
N ASN A 195 10.55 14.87 -24.80
CA ASN A 195 9.92 15.96 -25.53
C ASN A 195 8.86 16.61 -24.65
N LYS A 196 9.08 17.87 -24.29
CA LYS A 196 8.13 18.71 -23.53
C LYS A 196 6.97 19.13 -24.46
N ASN A 197 6.30 18.19 -25.08
CA ASN A 197 5.00 18.47 -25.68
C ASN A 197 4.07 18.92 -24.59
N ARG A 198 3.44 20.09 -24.76
CA ARG A 198 2.51 20.69 -23.82
C ARG A 198 1.58 19.62 -23.28
N THR A 199 1.76 19.35 -22.02
CA THR A 199 1.08 18.30 -21.31
C THR A 199 -0.39 18.65 -21.18
N ARG A 200 -1.22 17.75 -21.62
CA ARG A 200 -2.57 17.62 -21.07
C ARG A 200 -2.46 17.43 -19.56
N ASP A 201 -3.51 17.78 -18.81
CA ASP A 201 -3.60 17.49 -17.38
C ASP A 201 -3.05 16.09 -17.08
N THR A 202 -1.91 15.99 -16.42
CA THR A 202 -1.24 14.71 -16.12
C THR A 202 -1.93 13.95 -15.00
N LEU A 203 -2.63 14.67 -14.10
CA LEU A 203 -3.33 14.08 -12.98
C LEU A 203 -4.84 14.02 -13.26
N ASN A 204 -5.44 12.85 -13.07
CA ASN A 204 -6.89 12.72 -13.06
C ASN A 204 -7.49 13.34 -11.78
N PHE A 205 -8.82 13.49 -11.75
CA PHE A 205 -9.51 14.14 -10.63
C PHE A 205 -9.21 13.49 -9.28
N LYS A 206 -9.22 12.14 -9.21
CA LYS A 206 -8.94 11.41 -7.96
C LYS A 206 -7.52 11.65 -7.45
N GLN A 207 -6.54 11.68 -8.35
CA GLN A 207 -5.15 12.01 -8.01
C GLN A 207 -5.01 13.46 -7.53
N LYS A 208 -5.74 14.39 -8.14
CA LYS A 208 -5.79 15.79 -7.68
C LYS A 208 -6.36 15.89 -6.27
N LEU A 209 -7.46 15.18 -5.96
CA LEU A 209 -8.02 15.12 -4.61
C LEU A 209 -7.01 14.56 -3.59
N PHE A 210 -6.31 13.49 -3.94
CA PHE A 210 -5.27 12.89 -3.08
C PHE A 210 -4.21 13.93 -2.71
N HIS A 211 -3.57 14.56 -3.70
CA HIS A 211 -2.50 15.53 -3.44
C HIS A 211 -2.98 16.84 -2.80
N LEU A 212 -4.21 17.26 -3.05
CA LEU A 212 -4.79 18.40 -2.36
C LEU A 212 -5.02 18.09 -0.88
N SER A 213 -5.54 16.89 -0.57
CA SER A 213 -5.72 16.44 0.81
C SER A 213 -4.40 16.39 1.58
N GLN A 214 -3.33 15.86 0.95
CA GLN A 214 -2.00 15.85 1.56
C GLN A 214 -1.54 17.25 1.98
N ARG A 215 -1.56 18.17 1.02
CA ARG A 215 -1.11 19.55 1.27
C ARG A 215 -1.98 20.28 2.27
N SER A 216 -3.29 20.08 2.20
CA SER A 216 -4.25 20.65 3.12
C SER A 216 -3.95 20.26 4.57
N LEU A 217 -3.77 18.97 4.83
CA LEU A 217 -3.53 18.46 6.17
C LEU A 217 -2.12 18.79 6.69
N ALA A 218 -1.11 18.70 5.82
CA ALA A 218 0.25 19.13 6.17
C ALA A 218 0.29 20.62 6.59
N ALA A 219 -0.42 21.49 5.85
CA ALA A 219 -0.53 22.91 6.19
C ALA A 219 -1.28 23.18 7.51
N LYS A 220 -2.13 22.25 7.96
CA LYS A 220 -2.83 22.29 9.25
C LYS A 220 -2.00 21.69 10.41
N GLY A 221 -0.74 21.32 10.15
CA GLY A 221 0.18 20.80 11.16
C GLY A 221 0.08 19.29 11.41
N TYR A 222 -0.60 18.54 10.56
CA TYR A 222 -0.57 17.08 10.62
C TYR A 222 0.71 16.52 10.02
N MET A 223 1.21 15.47 10.62
CA MET A 223 2.31 14.65 10.08
C MET A 223 1.73 13.48 9.29
N GLU A 224 2.17 13.34 8.05
CA GLU A 224 1.79 12.20 7.21
C GLU A 224 2.51 10.94 7.66
N ILE A 225 1.76 9.85 7.76
CA ILE A 225 2.31 8.51 7.88
C ILE A 225 1.84 7.67 6.71
N VAL A 226 2.70 6.75 6.27
CA VAL A 226 2.37 5.77 5.22
C VAL A 226 2.53 4.40 5.83
N THR A 227 1.42 3.70 5.96
CA THR A 227 1.39 2.39 6.59
C THR A 227 1.04 1.28 5.59
N TRP A 228 1.22 0.03 6.00
CA TRP A 228 0.76 -1.10 5.22
C TRP A 228 -0.77 -1.11 5.11
N SER A 229 -1.29 -1.65 4.01
CA SER A 229 -2.73 -1.94 3.89
C SER A 229 -3.18 -3.12 4.76
N PHE A 230 -2.23 -3.80 5.37
CA PHE A 230 -2.41 -4.90 6.29
C PHE A 230 -2.39 -4.41 7.73
N THR A 231 -3.10 -5.10 8.61
CA THR A 231 -3.17 -4.75 10.04
C THR A 231 -3.51 -5.97 10.89
N ASP A 232 -3.40 -5.83 12.20
CA ASP A 232 -3.81 -6.84 13.16
C ASP A 232 -5.34 -6.92 13.24
N SER A 233 -5.89 -8.11 13.06
CA SER A 233 -7.34 -8.37 13.13
C SER A 233 -7.96 -7.94 14.46
N LYS A 234 -7.23 -8.04 15.57
CA LYS A 234 -7.71 -7.63 16.90
C LYS A 234 -7.95 -6.11 16.97
N ILE A 235 -7.07 -5.34 16.31
CA ILE A 235 -7.16 -3.88 16.27
C ILE A 235 -8.24 -3.47 15.26
N ASP A 236 -8.22 -4.05 14.07
CA ASP A 236 -9.19 -3.73 13.01
C ASP A 236 -10.65 -3.98 13.45
N LYS A 237 -10.90 -5.06 14.21
CA LYS A 237 -12.21 -5.35 14.81
C LYS A 237 -12.76 -4.24 15.72
N GLN A 238 -11.88 -3.44 16.34
CA GLN A 238 -12.33 -2.34 17.20
C GLN A 238 -12.94 -1.20 16.38
N PHE A 239 -12.39 -0.95 15.19
CA PHE A 239 -12.82 0.14 14.32
C PHE A 239 -13.86 -0.26 13.26
N SER A 240 -14.05 -1.57 13.02
CA SER A 240 -14.89 -2.12 11.94
C SER A 240 -15.90 -3.14 12.44
N LYS A 241 -16.53 -2.86 13.58
CA LYS A 241 -17.50 -3.75 14.22
C LYS A 241 -18.68 -4.05 13.29
N GLY A 242 -18.98 -5.34 13.11
CA GLY A 242 -20.10 -5.81 12.28
C GLY A 242 -19.74 -6.02 10.80
N GLU A 243 -18.58 -5.58 10.35
CA GLU A 243 -18.10 -5.83 9.00
C GLU A 243 -17.33 -7.16 8.91
N LYS A 244 -17.45 -7.84 7.77
CA LYS A 244 -16.76 -9.12 7.54
C LYS A 244 -15.25 -8.90 7.36
N GLU A 245 -14.44 -9.67 8.08
CA GLU A 245 -12.97 -9.63 7.95
C GLU A 245 -12.50 -10.12 6.59
N ILE A 246 -11.44 -9.47 6.10
CA ILE A 246 -10.75 -9.86 4.86
C ILE A 246 -9.40 -10.43 5.23
N LEU A 247 -9.40 -11.74 5.52
CA LEU A 247 -8.22 -12.47 5.95
C LEU A 247 -7.21 -12.65 4.81
N ILE A 248 -5.93 -12.56 5.15
CA ILE A 248 -4.81 -12.87 4.26
C ILE A 248 -4.42 -14.32 4.48
N PHE A 249 -4.35 -15.10 3.40
CA PHE A 249 -4.10 -16.54 3.46
C PHE A 249 -2.71 -16.88 4.02
N ASN A 250 -1.70 -16.09 3.64
CA ASN A 250 -0.30 -16.28 4.04
C ASN A 250 0.31 -14.93 4.45
N PRO A 251 -0.05 -14.40 5.62
CA PRO A 251 0.43 -13.10 6.07
C PRO A 251 1.96 -13.11 6.29
N ILE A 252 2.59 -11.96 6.09
CA ILE A 252 4.04 -11.77 6.31
C ILE A 252 4.38 -11.97 7.79
N SER A 253 3.48 -11.55 8.68
CA SER A 253 3.59 -11.78 10.13
C SER A 253 2.19 -11.95 10.72
N SER A 254 2.10 -12.50 11.94
CA SER A 254 0.83 -12.77 12.63
C SER A 254 0.01 -11.54 12.98
N ASP A 255 0.63 -10.40 13.04
CA ASP A 255 0.05 -9.08 13.34
C ASP A 255 -0.29 -8.27 12.07
N LEU A 256 -0.21 -8.90 10.89
CA LEU A 256 -0.59 -8.34 9.59
C LEU A 256 -1.50 -9.32 8.83
N ASP A 257 -2.50 -9.87 9.53
CA ASP A 257 -3.31 -11.00 9.09
C ASP A 257 -4.59 -10.61 8.33
N VAL A 258 -4.97 -9.30 8.32
CA VAL A 258 -6.15 -8.80 7.61
C VAL A 258 -5.85 -7.56 6.77
N LEU A 259 -6.66 -7.34 5.72
CA LEU A 259 -6.73 -6.04 5.05
C LEU A 259 -7.55 -5.07 5.92
N ARG A 260 -7.03 -3.85 6.12
CA ARG A 260 -7.69 -2.84 6.95
C ARG A 260 -9.02 -2.38 6.36
N ARG A 261 -10.07 -2.38 7.17
CA ARG A 261 -11.41 -1.88 6.83
C ARG A 261 -11.60 -0.42 7.25
N SER A 262 -10.84 0.04 8.23
CA SER A 262 -10.74 1.44 8.65
C SER A 262 -9.31 1.93 8.57
N ILE A 263 -9.13 3.18 8.16
CA ILE A 263 -7.82 3.85 8.17
C ILE A 263 -7.31 4.04 9.61
N PHE A 264 -8.20 4.10 10.58
CA PHE A 264 -7.84 4.25 11.99
C PHE A 264 -7.13 3.04 12.57
N SER A 265 -7.31 1.84 12.01
CA SER A 265 -6.65 0.63 12.51
C SER A 265 -5.13 0.82 12.58
N ASN A 266 -4.54 1.38 11.53
CA ASN A 266 -3.10 1.62 11.49
C ASN A 266 -2.70 2.93 12.16
N LEU A 267 -3.47 4.02 11.94
CA LEU A 267 -3.22 5.31 12.60
C LEU A 267 -3.14 5.15 14.13
N ALA A 268 -4.04 4.35 14.70
CA ALA A 268 -4.10 4.05 16.11
C ALA A 268 -2.81 3.36 16.62
N ILE A 269 -2.29 2.37 15.89
CA ILE A 269 -1.04 1.68 16.23
C ILE A 269 0.12 2.67 16.33
N TYR A 270 0.23 3.56 15.34
CA TYR A 270 1.35 4.52 15.30
C TYR A 270 1.17 5.66 16.29
N LEU A 271 -0.06 6.09 16.56
CA LEU A 271 -0.34 7.05 17.63
C LEU A 271 0.13 6.48 18.96
N LYS A 272 -0.27 5.23 19.31
CA LYS A 272 0.18 4.57 20.53
C LYS A 272 1.69 4.46 20.61
N LYS A 273 2.35 3.97 19.54
CA LYS A 273 3.82 3.84 19.53
C LYS A 273 4.54 5.16 19.82
N ASN A 274 3.99 6.29 19.40
CA ASN A 274 4.58 7.60 19.69
C ASN A 274 4.29 8.06 21.13
N GLN A 275 3.06 7.85 21.62
CA GLN A 275 2.74 8.12 23.03
C GLN A 275 3.59 7.28 23.98
N ASP A 276 3.86 6.02 23.67
CA ASP A 276 4.74 5.15 24.46
C ASP A 276 6.19 5.66 24.52
N ARG A 277 6.59 6.48 23.54
CA ARG A 277 7.89 7.17 23.47
C ARG A 277 7.88 8.56 24.09
N GLY A 278 6.75 8.99 24.69
CA GLY A 278 6.62 10.28 25.36
C GLY A 278 6.17 11.44 24.47
N TYR A 279 5.73 11.16 23.22
CA TYR A 279 5.10 12.18 22.38
C TYR A 279 3.59 12.14 22.60
N GLU A 280 3.04 13.12 23.30
CA GLU A 280 1.62 13.17 23.67
C GLU A 280 0.82 14.04 22.70
N ASP A 281 1.37 15.20 22.32
CA ASP A 281 0.74 16.17 21.41
C ASP A 281 0.98 15.76 19.97
N LEU A 282 0.05 14.99 19.41
CA LEU A 282 0.20 14.40 18.09
C LEU A 282 -0.96 14.76 17.16
N SER A 283 -0.63 15.07 15.93
CA SER A 283 -1.56 15.18 14.82
C SER A 283 -1.04 14.33 13.65
N LEU A 284 -1.62 13.15 13.46
CA LEU A 284 -1.20 12.20 12.43
C LEU A 284 -2.27 12.07 11.36
N PHE A 285 -1.87 11.92 10.10
CA PHE A 285 -2.81 11.58 9.03
C PHE A 285 -2.23 10.55 8.07
N GLU A 286 -3.12 9.86 7.39
CA GLU A 286 -2.81 8.97 6.27
C GLU A 286 -3.89 9.08 5.20
N ILE A 287 -3.47 9.01 3.94
CA ILE A 287 -4.36 8.87 2.79
C ILE A 287 -4.10 7.52 2.16
N GLY A 288 -5.05 6.62 2.26
CA GLY A 288 -4.82 5.26 1.80
C GLY A 288 -6.11 4.48 1.57
N PRO A 289 -5.98 3.26 0.99
CA PRO A 289 -7.12 2.41 0.74
C PRO A 289 -7.67 1.81 2.04
N THR A 290 -8.99 1.69 2.10
CA THR A 290 -9.72 0.80 3.01
C THR A 290 -10.51 -0.20 2.17
N PHE A 291 -10.67 -1.42 2.68
CA PHE A 291 -11.21 -2.54 1.93
C PHE A 291 -12.55 -2.99 2.50
N PHE A 292 -13.51 -3.30 1.64
CA PHE A 292 -14.83 -3.78 2.04
C PHE A 292 -15.22 -5.12 1.37
N GLY A 293 -14.31 -5.68 0.56
CA GLY A 293 -14.49 -6.96 -0.10
C GLY A 293 -13.17 -7.59 -0.56
N LYS A 294 -13.28 -8.79 -1.16
CA LYS A 294 -12.14 -9.61 -1.58
C LYS A 294 -11.75 -9.42 -3.06
N ASN A 295 -12.63 -8.79 -3.82
CA ASN A 295 -12.44 -8.64 -5.27
C ASN A 295 -11.71 -7.33 -5.61
N PRO A 296 -10.98 -7.27 -6.73
CA PRO A 296 -10.42 -6.04 -7.24
C PRO A 296 -11.49 -4.94 -7.38
N GLY A 297 -11.21 -3.74 -6.88
CA GLY A 297 -12.14 -2.61 -6.89
C GLY A 297 -13.05 -2.51 -5.66
N GLU A 298 -13.15 -3.51 -4.80
CA GLU A 298 -13.87 -3.46 -3.52
C GLU A 298 -13.03 -2.74 -2.46
N GLN A 299 -12.61 -1.52 -2.80
CA GLN A 299 -11.80 -0.64 -1.96
C GLN A 299 -12.15 0.82 -2.24
N GLN A 300 -11.80 1.69 -1.30
CA GLN A 300 -11.93 3.14 -1.46
C GLN A 300 -10.75 3.86 -0.82
N ILE A 301 -10.40 5.02 -1.35
CA ILE A 301 -9.39 5.89 -0.74
C ILE A 301 -10.06 6.74 0.32
N VAL A 302 -9.52 6.68 1.52
CA VAL A 302 -9.96 7.44 2.69
C VAL A 302 -8.82 8.33 3.17
N VAL A 303 -9.15 9.55 3.54
CA VAL A 303 -8.26 10.45 4.27
C VAL A 303 -8.60 10.33 5.73
N GLY A 304 -7.70 9.82 6.56
CA GLY A 304 -7.90 9.72 8.00
C GLY A 304 -6.94 10.62 8.76
N GLY A 305 -7.44 11.27 9.80
CA GLY A 305 -6.63 12.06 10.71
C GLY A 305 -6.95 11.73 12.17
N LEU A 306 -5.92 11.65 13.02
CA LEU A 306 -6.04 11.53 14.48
C LEU A 306 -5.27 12.65 15.16
N LYS A 307 -5.87 13.23 16.19
CA LYS A 307 -5.26 14.20 17.11
C LYS A 307 -5.34 13.71 18.53
N SER A 308 -4.28 13.96 19.32
CA SER A 308 -4.25 13.73 20.76
C SER A 308 -3.46 14.83 21.46
N GLY A 309 -3.67 14.97 22.77
CA GLY A 309 -2.95 15.90 23.62
C GLY A 309 -3.45 17.34 23.46
N LYS A 310 -2.52 18.28 23.40
CA LYS A 310 -2.79 19.71 23.40
C LYS A 310 -2.66 20.32 22.02
N ILE A 311 -3.52 21.28 21.71
CA ILE A 311 -3.46 22.00 20.44
C ILE A 311 -2.41 23.10 20.46
N ASN A 312 -2.27 23.79 21.58
CA ASN A 312 -1.28 24.85 21.78
C ASN A 312 -0.24 24.37 22.79
N ARG A 313 1.02 24.51 22.46
CA ARG A 313 2.11 24.33 23.42
C ARG A 313 2.09 25.46 24.45
N LYS A 314 2.57 25.18 25.67
CA LYS A 314 2.71 26.16 26.72
C LYS A 314 3.50 27.37 26.20
N SER A 315 2.88 28.54 26.22
CA SER A 315 3.50 29.81 25.85
C SER A 315 3.12 30.89 26.84
N TRP A 316 3.88 31.98 26.85
CA TRP A 316 3.55 33.14 27.68
C TRP A 316 2.33 33.93 27.15
N LEU A 317 1.97 33.72 25.87
CA LEU A 317 0.92 34.46 25.18
C LEU A 317 -0.42 33.70 25.22
N ASP A 318 -0.40 32.38 25.01
CA ASP A 318 -1.61 31.57 24.86
C ASP A 318 -1.79 30.58 26.01
N LYS A 319 -3.04 30.41 26.45
CA LYS A 319 -3.39 29.34 27.40
C LYS A 319 -3.36 28.00 26.69
N GLU A 320 -2.83 27.01 27.40
CA GLU A 320 -2.91 25.63 26.95
C GLU A 320 -4.40 25.20 26.83
N ARG A 321 -4.70 24.47 25.76
CA ARG A 321 -6.01 23.89 25.52
C ARG A 321 -5.85 22.48 24.96
N ASP A 322 -6.61 21.57 25.51
CA ASP A 322 -6.69 20.21 24.97
C ASP A 322 -7.40 20.20 23.62
N VAL A 323 -7.06 19.22 22.80
CA VAL A 323 -7.78 18.93 21.55
C VAL A 323 -9.21 18.56 21.87
N ASP A 324 -10.17 19.05 21.07
CA ASP A 324 -11.58 18.74 21.20
C ASP A 324 -12.25 18.32 19.87
N VAL A 325 -13.54 18.04 19.93
CA VAL A 325 -14.32 17.62 18.76
C VAL A 325 -14.42 18.71 17.69
N PHE A 326 -14.37 19.99 18.08
CA PHE A 326 -14.49 21.10 17.14
C PHE A 326 -13.21 21.29 16.31
N ASP A 327 -12.06 20.93 16.85
CA ASP A 327 -10.79 20.94 16.12
C ASP A 327 -10.84 20.02 14.92
N VAL A 328 -11.17 18.73 15.14
CA VAL A 328 -11.25 17.73 14.06
C VAL A 328 -12.43 17.97 13.12
N LYS A 329 -13.54 18.52 13.61
CA LYS A 329 -14.66 18.98 12.78
C LYS A 329 -14.21 20.09 11.83
N SER A 330 -13.54 21.11 12.36
CA SER A 330 -13.00 22.23 11.58
C SER A 330 -12.02 21.74 10.52
N ASP A 331 -11.10 20.83 10.89
CA ASP A 331 -10.11 20.27 9.95
C ASP A 331 -10.80 19.49 8.82
N ALA A 332 -11.81 18.69 9.12
CA ALA A 332 -12.58 17.95 8.12
C ALA A 332 -13.33 18.89 7.18
N ILE A 333 -14.05 19.90 7.71
CA ILE A 333 -14.80 20.89 6.92
C ILE A 333 -13.83 21.68 6.02
N LYS A 334 -12.76 22.26 6.57
CA LYS A 334 -11.80 23.05 5.81
C LYS A 334 -11.14 22.21 4.72
N THR A 335 -10.81 20.95 5.00
CA THR A 335 -10.27 20.05 3.99
C THR A 335 -11.27 19.81 2.87
N LEU A 336 -12.55 19.56 3.16
CA LEU A 336 -13.61 19.39 2.15
C LEU A 336 -13.79 20.64 1.30
N VAL A 337 -13.73 21.84 1.91
CA VAL A 337 -13.79 23.13 1.19
C VAL A 337 -12.60 23.30 0.24
N GLU A 338 -11.39 22.98 0.68
CA GLU A 338 -10.19 23.01 -0.15
C GLU A 338 -10.23 21.98 -1.30
N LEU A 339 -10.93 20.85 -1.09
CA LEU A 339 -11.22 19.87 -2.14
C LEU A 339 -12.30 20.32 -3.13
N GLY A 340 -12.87 21.53 -2.96
CA GLY A 340 -13.77 22.18 -3.91
C GLY A 340 -15.25 22.07 -3.58
N ILE A 341 -15.63 21.68 -2.37
CA ILE A 341 -17.03 21.67 -1.93
C ILE A 341 -17.33 23.01 -1.26
N GLU A 342 -18.34 23.72 -1.74
CA GLU A 342 -18.81 24.95 -1.10
C GLU A 342 -19.36 24.63 0.30
N GLU A 343 -18.98 25.41 1.30
CA GLU A 343 -19.34 25.18 2.70
C GLU A 343 -20.85 25.12 2.93
N LYS A 344 -21.65 25.95 2.21
CA LYS A 344 -23.13 25.93 2.25
C LYS A 344 -23.73 24.59 1.81
N ASN A 345 -22.99 23.78 1.06
CA ASN A 345 -23.40 22.43 0.63
C ASN A 345 -23.00 21.33 1.62
N LEU A 346 -22.33 21.68 2.73
CA LEU A 346 -21.99 20.75 3.80
C LEU A 346 -23.10 20.73 4.84
N PHE A 347 -23.66 19.56 5.08
CA PHE A 347 -24.66 19.35 6.11
C PHE A 347 -24.06 18.51 7.24
N VAL A 348 -24.06 19.05 8.46
CA VAL A 348 -23.51 18.37 9.64
C VAL A 348 -24.66 17.75 10.43
N SER A 349 -24.54 16.46 10.76
CA SER A 349 -25.49 15.73 11.59
C SER A 349 -24.80 14.97 12.72
N ASP A 350 -25.57 14.54 13.69
CA ASP A 350 -25.15 13.71 14.84
C ASP A 350 -25.10 12.22 14.52
N SER A 351 -25.35 11.85 13.27
CA SER A 351 -25.15 10.48 12.80
C SER A 351 -23.67 10.09 12.88
N THR A 352 -23.38 8.97 13.53
CA THR A 352 -21.99 8.55 13.76
C THR A 352 -21.79 7.06 13.54
N LYS A 353 -20.52 6.64 13.45
CA LYS A 353 -20.12 5.24 13.43
C LYS A 353 -19.79 4.76 14.85
N HIS A 354 -19.84 3.44 15.06
CA HIS A 354 -19.51 2.80 16.34
C HIS A 354 -18.07 3.06 16.84
N SER A 355 -17.16 3.47 15.97
CA SER A 355 -15.77 3.83 16.32
C SER A 355 -15.64 5.16 17.04
N TYR A 356 -16.69 5.97 17.04
CA TYR A 356 -16.72 7.28 17.69
C TYR A 356 -17.62 7.30 18.93
N HIS A 357 -17.37 8.28 19.78
CA HIS A 357 -18.21 8.55 20.94
C HIS A 357 -19.61 9.03 20.52
N PRO A 358 -20.71 8.44 21.01
CA PRO A 358 -22.07 8.72 20.52
C PRO A 358 -22.53 10.18 20.70
N GLY A 359 -22.03 10.87 21.73
CA GLY A 359 -22.42 12.25 22.01
C GLY A 359 -21.38 13.32 21.63
N ARG A 360 -20.17 12.92 21.19
CA ARG A 360 -19.10 13.85 20.82
C ARG A 360 -18.54 13.50 19.43
N SER A 361 -19.45 13.33 18.48
CA SER A 361 -19.10 13.00 17.10
C SER A 361 -20.23 13.40 16.15
N GLY A 362 -19.98 13.31 14.87
CA GLY A 362 -20.96 13.59 13.83
C GLY A 362 -20.49 13.14 12.45
N SER A 363 -21.36 13.37 11.48
CA SER A 363 -21.07 13.18 10.07
C SER A 363 -21.27 14.44 9.27
N ILE A 364 -20.58 14.52 8.14
CA ILE A 364 -20.72 15.57 7.15
C ILE A 364 -21.23 14.93 5.87
N THR A 365 -22.39 15.38 5.39
CA THR A 365 -23.03 14.90 4.17
C THR A 365 -23.12 16.03 3.14
N LEU A 366 -23.32 15.67 1.87
CA LEU A 366 -23.42 16.62 0.78
C LEU A 366 -24.88 17.08 0.62
N LYS A 367 -25.13 18.38 0.69
CA LYS A 367 -26.40 19.10 0.43
C LYS A 367 -27.52 18.85 1.44
N SER A 368 -27.65 17.65 2.00
CA SER A 368 -28.75 17.34 2.93
C SER A 368 -28.34 16.19 3.86
N GLU A 369 -29.13 15.98 4.91
CA GLU A 369 -28.91 14.89 5.86
C GLU A 369 -28.88 13.49 5.21
N LYS A 370 -29.69 13.29 4.16
CA LYS A 370 -29.76 12.04 3.38
C LYS A 370 -28.76 11.99 2.23
N GLY A 371 -27.91 13.01 2.08
CA GLY A 371 -26.89 13.07 1.05
C GLY A 371 -25.76 12.05 1.28
N PRO A 372 -24.88 11.87 0.29
CA PRO A 372 -23.74 10.98 0.46
C PRO A 372 -22.84 11.47 1.60
N HIS A 373 -22.42 10.56 2.47
CA HIS A 373 -21.50 10.86 3.55
C HIS A 373 -20.11 11.23 3.00
N LEU A 374 -19.68 12.45 3.25
CA LEU A 374 -18.37 12.96 2.86
C LEU A 374 -17.33 12.68 3.93
N ALA A 375 -17.71 12.79 5.22
CA ALA A 375 -16.82 12.55 6.34
C ALA A 375 -17.57 12.11 7.60
N TYR A 376 -16.82 11.46 8.50
CA TYR A 376 -17.17 11.33 9.92
C TYR A 376 -16.07 11.98 10.73
N PHE A 377 -16.43 12.52 11.89
CA PHE A 377 -15.49 13.15 12.83
C PHE A 377 -15.95 12.96 14.26
N GLY A 378 -15.04 13.06 15.21
CA GLY A 378 -15.38 13.01 16.62
C GLY A 378 -14.29 12.44 17.50
N GLU A 379 -14.62 12.29 18.78
CA GLU A 379 -13.82 11.56 19.75
C GLU A 379 -13.89 10.07 19.45
N ILE A 380 -12.74 9.40 19.50
CA ILE A 380 -12.69 7.93 19.37
C ILE A 380 -13.36 7.31 20.60
N HIS A 381 -14.17 6.27 20.38
CA HIS A 381 -14.98 5.66 21.41
C HIS A 381 -14.15 5.23 22.64
N PRO A 382 -14.49 5.64 23.87
CA PRO A 382 -13.69 5.36 25.07
C PRO A 382 -13.42 3.87 25.30
N ALA A 383 -14.33 2.99 24.91
CA ALA A 383 -14.12 1.55 25.00
C ALA A 383 -12.99 1.04 24.09
N ILE A 384 -12.77 1.70 22.93
CA ILE A 384 -11.66 1.39 22.03
C ILE A 384 -10.35 1.87 22.66
N ILE A 385 -10.34 3.10 23.15
CA ILE A 385 -9.18 3.70 23.85
C ILE A 385 -8.72 2.82 25.00
N LYS A 386 -9.67 2.35 25.83
CA LYS A 386 -9.39 1.43 26.95
C LYS A 386 -8.82 0.09 26.49
N LYS A 387 -9.35 -0.50 25.43
CA LYS A 387 -8.88 -1.78 24.90
C LYS A 387 -7.51 -1.73 24.27
N LEU A 388 -7.15 -0.60 23.68
CA LEU A 388 -5.85 -0.37 23.05
C LEU A 388 -4.81 0.18 24.03
N ASP A 389 -5.19 0.41 25.30
CA ASP A 389 -4.31 0.84 26.39
C ASP A 389 -3.51 2.11 26.07
N TYR A 390 -4.22 3.18 25.65
CA TYR A 390 -3.61 4.47 25.43
C TYR A 390 -3.32 5.21 26.73
N LYS A 391 -2.20 5.91 26.77
CA LYS A 391 -1.84 6.82 27.88
C LYS A 391 -2.74 8.06 27.87
N GLU A 392 -2.80 8.71 26.72
CA GLU A 392 -3.69 9.86 26.46
C GLU A 392 -5.07 9.35 26.11
N LYS A 393 -6.09 9.81 26.84
CA LYS A 393 -7.46 9.32 26.70
C LYS A 393 -8.30 10.15 25.72
N ASN A 394 -7.89 11.39 25.47
CA ASN A 394 -8.59 12.33 24.60
C ASN A 394 -8.04 12.22 23.18
N ILE A 395 -8.57 11.29 22.39
CA ILE A 395 -8.18 11.09 21.01
C ILE A 395 -9.37 11.42 20.11
N PHE A 396 -9.16 12.36 19.21
CA PHE A 396 -10.15 12.82 18.23
C PHE A 396 -9.68 12.49 16.83
N GLY A 397 -10.63 12.25 15.92
CA GLY A 397 -10.27 11.95 14.54
C GLY A 397 -11.37 12.24 13.54
N PHE A 398 -11.02 12.14 12.29
CA PHE A 398 -11.95 12.23 11.17
C PHE A 398 -11.55 11.26 10.05
N GLU A 399 -12.55 10.85 9.27
CA GLU A 399 -12.39 10.09 8.02
C GLU A 399 -13.12 10.82 6.90
N ILE A 400 -12.41 11.12 5.77
CA ILE A 400 -13.01 11.73 4.57
C ILE A 400 -12.99 10.71 3.43
N PHE A 401 -14.14 10.50 2.78
CA PHE A 401 -14.32 9.55 1.69
C PHE A 401 -14.18 10.22 0.33
N LEU A 402 -12.99 10.17 -0.27
CA LEU A 402 -12.71 10.84 -1.54
C LEU A 402 -13.61 10.36 -2.70
N LYS A 403 -14.09 9.12 -2.62
CA LYS A 403 -15.01 8.54 -3.62
C LYS A 403 -16.33 9.32 -3.73
N ASN A 404 -16.78 9.92 -2.62
CA ASN A 404 -18.07 10.60 -2.53
C ASN A 404 -18.00 12.11 -2.88
N ILE A 405 -16.79 12.61 -3.17
CA ILE A 405 -16.60 13.99 -3.64
C ILE A 405 -16.96 14.06 -5.12
N PRO A 406 -17.94 14.88 -5.51
CA PRO A 406 -18.38 14.98 -6.89
C PRO A 406 -17.31 15.62 -7.78
N GLU A 407 -17.12 15.07 -8.96
CA GLU A 407 -16.26 15.70 -9.96
C GLU A 407 -16.96 16.97 -10.50
N PRO A 408 -16.34 18.15 -10.42
CA PRO A 408 -16.96 19.37 -10.90
C PRO A 408 -17.15 19.34 -12.43
N ASN A 409 -18.28 19.87 -12.90
CA ASN A 409 -18.54 20.01 -14.33
C ASN A 409 -17.40 20.79 -15.01
N LYS A 410 -16.97 20.35 -16.19
CA LYS A 410 -15.85 20.98 -16.94
C LYS A 410 -16.03 22.49 -17.16
N LYS A 411 -17.29 22.95 -17.31
CA LYS A 411 -17.61 24.39 -17.46
C LYS A 411 -17.41 25.20 -16.19
N LEU A 412 -17.56 24.60 -15.00
CA LEU A 412 -17.41 25.28 -13.71
C LEU A 412 -15.95 25.31 -13.20
N ARG A 413 -15.05 24.52 -13.82
CA ARG A 413 -13.64 24.46 -13.42
C ARG A 413 -12.83 25.75 -13.69
N GLN A 414 -13.33 26.65 -14.54
CA GLN A 414 -12.55 27.77 -15.06
C GLN A 414 -12.96 29.15 -14.50
N SER A 415 -14.06 29.26 -13.78
CA SER A 415 -14.49 30.56 -13.23
C SER A 415 -14.84 30.46 -11.75
N LYS A 416 -13.98 30.98 -10.89
CA LYS A 416 -14.41 31.43 -9.56
C LYS A 416 -15.22 32.71 -9.76
N LYS A 417 -16.32 32.87 -9.01
CA LYS A 417 -17.01 34.17 -8.96
C LYS A 417 -16.00 35.24 -8.56
N SER A 418 -15.99 36.37 -9.27
CA SER A 418 -15.14 37.50 -8.89
C SER A 418 -15.54 37.95 -7.48
N PHE A 419 -14.56 38.24 -6.67
CA PHE A 419 -14.81 38.88 -5.37
C PHE A 419 -15.30 40.31 -5.63
N GLN A 420 -16.46 40.62 -5.05
CA GLN A 420 -17.01 41.98 -5.06
C GLN A 420 -16.79 42.58 -3.67
N ALA A 421 -15.84 43.48 -3.57
CA ALA A 421 -15.64 44.24 -2.34
C ALA A 421 -16.74 45.27 -2.22
N SER A 422 -17.26 45.49 -1.02
CA SER A 422 -18.17 46.61 -0.71
C SER A 422 -17.36 47.80 -0.21
N ASP A 423 -17.62 48.94 -0.73
CA ASP A 423 -17.06 50.23 -0.26
C ASP A 423 -17.76 50.75 1.02
N TYR A 424 -18.82 50.11 1.47
CA TYR A 424 -19.61 50.52 2.61
C TYR A 424 -19.20 49.80 3.90
N GLN A 425 -19.46 50.48 5.04
CA GLN A 425 -19.06 49.97 6.36
C GLN A 425 -19.92 48.77 6.78
N LYS A 426 -19.26 47.82 7.45
CA LYS A 426 -19.94 46.71 8.13
C LYS A 426 -20.68 47.20 9.38
N SER A 427 -21.81 46.58 9.67
CA SER A 427 -22.54 46.72 10.92
C SER A 427 -22.65 45.38 11.60
N GLU A 428 -22.35 45.33 12.89
CA GLU A 428 -22.44 44.10 13.68
C GLU A 428 -23.58 44.22 14.68
N ARG A 429 -24.35 43.15 14.86
CA ARG A 429 -25.46 43.07 15.78
C ARG A 429 -25.43 41.76 16.55
N ASP A 430 -25.55 41.83 17.86
CA ASP A 430 -25.61 40.68 18.74
C ASP A 430 -27.08 40.37 19.08
N PHE A 431 -27.43 39.10 18.95
CA PHE A 431 -28.73 38.58 19.29
C PHE A 431 -28.61 37.44 20.28
N ALA A 432 -29.53 37.38 21.26
CA ALA A 432 -29.61 36.24 22.17
C ALA A 432 -30.93 35.50 21.95
N PHE A 433 -30.88 34.24 21.65
CA PHE A 433 -32.03 33.37 21.41
C PHE A 433 -32.15 32.34 22.51
N VAL A 434 -33.34 32.24 23.15
CA VAL A 434 -33.64 31.14 24.07
C VAL A 434 -34.35 30.05 23.27
N ILE A 435 -33.67 28.95 23.05
CA ILE A 435 -34.11 27.81 22.21
C ILE A 435 -34.14 26.52 23.02
N ASP A 436 -34.87 25.52 22.54
CA ASP A 436 -34.88 24.22 23.16
C ASP A 436 -33.47 23.56 23.08
N LYS A 437 -33.05 22.81 24.13
CA LYS A 437 -31.74 22.17 24.17
C LYS A 437 -31.48 21.25 22.97
N ILE A 438 -32.53 20.58 22.47
CA ILE A 438 -32.46 19.68 21.32
C ILE A 438 -32.24 20.43 20.01
N PHE A 439 -32.56 21.73 19.95
CA PHE A 439 -32.47 22.51 18.72
C PHE A 439 -31.00 22.74 18.35
N LYS A 440 -30.63 22.39 17.10
CA LYS A 440 -29.26 22.48 16.60
C LYS A 440 -28.88 23.92 16.30
N ILE A 441 -27.80 24.42 16.91
CA ILE A 441 -27.30 25.78 16.72
C ILE A 441 -26.99 26.07 15.24
N GLY A 442 -26.36 25.14 14.55
CA GLY A 442 -26.08 25.29 13.12
C GLY A 442 -27.34 25.44 12.24
N ALA A 443 -28.48 24.90 12.68
CA ALA A 443 -29.76 25.17 12.00
C ALA A 443 -30.26 26.62 12.23
N LEU A 444 -30.04 27.16 13.44
CA LEU A 444 -30.33 28.55 13.73
C LEU A 444 -29.47 29.52 12.91
N GLU A 445 -28.16 29.28 12.87
CA GLU A 445 -27.20 30.05 12.04
C GLU A 445 -27.60 30.04 10.56
N LYS A 446 -28.03 28.88 10.07
CA LYS A 446 -28.50 28.74 8.69
C LYS A 446 -29.77 29.51 8.42
N ILE A 447 -30.78 29.42 9.29
CA ILE A 447 -32.02 30.18 9.19
C ILE A 447 -31.73 31.67 9.16
N ILE A 448 -30.87 32.16 10.06
CA ILE A 448 -30.49 33.59 10.10
C ILE A 448 -29.82 33.99 8.78
N LYS A 449 -28.89 33.22 8.28
CA LYS A 449 -28.17 33.51 7.04
C LYS A 449 -29.08 33.54 5.80
N GLU A 450 -30.09 32.67 5.78
CA GLU A 450 -31.07 32.58 4.69
C GLU A 450 -32.08 33.71 4.68
N VAL A 451 -32.19 34.55 5.74
CA VAL A 451 -33.10 35.74 5.79
C VAL A 451 -32.73 36.73 4.70
N ASP A 452 -31.44 37.02 4.52
CA ASP A 452 -30.93 37.87 3.45
C ASP A 452 -29.47 37.55 3.14
N GLU A 453 -29.27 36.64 2.19
CA GLU A 453 -27.90 36.19 1.77
C GLU A 453 -27.06 37.32 1.16
N SER A 454 -27.68 38.41 0.69
CA SER A 454 -26.99 39.57 0.11
C SER A 454 -26.47 40.53 1.14
N LEU A 455 -27.16 40.66 2.25
CA LEU A 455 -26.87 41.59 3.35
C LEU A 455 -26.06 40.94 4.47
N ILE A 456 -26.39 39.71 4.83
CA ILE A 456 -25.75 38.98 5.92
C ILE A 456 -24.47 38.34 5.43
N GLN A 457 -23.32 38.90 5.81
CA GLN A 457 -22.00 38.43 5.41
C GLN A 457 -21.53 37.29 6.30
N ASN A 458 -21.76 37.37 7.61
CA ASN A 458 -21.33 36.37 8.57
C ASN A 458 -22.34 36.20 9.70
N VAL A 459 -22.47 34.98 10.20
CA VAL A 459 -23.25 34.62 11.38
C VAL A 459 -22.34 33.73 12.23
N SER A 460 -22.08 34.12 13.46
CA SER A 460 -21.20 33.37 14.38
C SER A 460 -21.78 33.29 15.78
N THR A 461 -21.88 32.10 16.31
CA THR A 461 -22.24 31.86 17.72
C THR A 461 -21.00 32.10 18.57
N PHE A 462 -21.09 32.98 19.54
CA PHE A 462 -19.99 33.33 20.44
C PHE A 462 -20.20 32.91 21.90
N ASP A 463 -21.47 32.61 22.29
CA ASP A 463 -21.75 32.08 23.63
C ASP A 463 -22.94 31.14 23.63
N VAL A 464 -22.91 30.12 24.48
CA VAL A 464 -24.00 29.19 24.75
C VAL A 464 -24.12 28.99 26.25
N TYR A 465 -25.18 29.49 26.83
CA TYR A 465 -25.40 29.46 28.26
C TYR A 465 -26.53 28.52 28.67
N GLU A 466 -26.27 27.66 29.62
CA GLU A 466 -27.21 26.80 30.32
C GLU A 466 -27.01 26.96 31.82
N GLY A 467 -27.93 27.64 32.51
CA GLY A 467 -27.76 27.89 33.94
C GLY A 467 -28.97 28.54 34.58
N GLU A 468 -28.74 29.22 35.72
CA GLU A 468 -29.76 29.98 36.45
C GLU A 468 -30.40 31.01 35.52
N ASN A 469 -31.71 31.14 35.58
CA ASN A 469 -32.55 32.00 34.76
C ASN A 469 -32.91 31.50 33.35
N ILE A 470 -32.45 30.30 32.96
CA ILE A 470 -32.90 29.63 31.72
C ILE A 470 -33.69 28.38 32.10
N PRO A 471 -34.86 28.09 31.50
CA PRO A 471 -35.59 26.85 31.74
C PRO A 471 -34.71 25.64 31.51
N LYS A 472 -34.87 24.58 32.34
CA LYS A 472 -33.97 23.36 32.30
C LYS A 472 -33.96 22.66 30.95
N ASP A 473 -35.00 22.81 30.14
CA ASP A 473 -35.18 22.26 28.79
C ASP A 473 -34.67 23.18 27.67
N LYS A 474 -34.19 24.39 28.03
CA LYS A 474 -33.73 25.43 27.11
C LYS A 474 -32.26 25.80 27.30
N LYS A 475 -31.72 26.47 26.29
CA LYS A 475 -30.41 27.10 26.29
C LYS A 475 -30.47 28.47 25.67
N SER A 476 -29.66 29.41 26.13
CA SER A 476 -29.46 30.71 25.52
C SER A 476 -28.28 30.63 24.56
N VAL A 477 -28.47 31.10 23.34
CA VAL A 477 -27.44 31.13 22.31
C VAL A 477 -27.24 32.58 21.86
N ALA A 478 -26.02 33.08 22.06
CA ALA A 478 -25.65 34.43 21.65
C ALA A 478 -24.95 34.38 20.29
N ILE A 479 -25.50 35.14 19.34
CA ILE A 479 -25.07 35.11 17.93
C ILE A 479 -24.70 36.52 17.50
N ASN A 480 -23.55 36.72 16.92
CA ASN A 480 -23.15 37.93 16.21
C ASN A 480 -23.49 37.78 14.73
N VAL A 481 -24.16 38.78 14.18
CA VAL A 481 -24.52 38.89 12.77
C VAL A 481 -23.83 40.10 12.17
N THR A 482 -22.95 39.85 11.19
CA THR A 482 -22.26 40.89 10.42
C THR A 482 -23.06 41.21 9.16
N LEU A 483 -23.50 42.47 9.07
CA LEU A 483 -24.30 43.01 7.97
C LEU A 483 -23.42 43.91 7.10
N GLN A 484 -23.51 43.82 5.79
CA GLN A 484 -22.84 44.73 4.85
C GLN A 484 -23.56 44.77 3.52
N ALA A 485 -24.12 45.92 3.16
CA ALA A 485 -24.73 46.13 1.86
C ALA A 485 -23.66 46.43 0.78
N LEU A 486 -23.97 46.14 -0.48
CA LEU A 486 -23.09 46.40 -1.64
C LEU A 486 -23.37 47.78 -2.28
N ASP A 487 -24.51 48.39 -1.98
CA ASP A 487 -25.07 49.57 -2.68
C ASP A 487 -25.31 50.81 -1.79
N LYS A 488 -25.28 50.66 -0.47
CA LYS A 488 -25.54 51.75 0.48
C LYS A 488 -24.97 51.50 1.87
N THR A 489 -24.83 52.58 2.64
CA THR A 489 -24.59 52.52 4.08
C THR A 489 -25.85 52.08 4.82
N LEU A 490 -25.69 51.14 5.76
CA LEU A 490 -26.80 50.72 6.63
C LEU A 490 -27.02 51.77 7.71
N SER A 491 -28.25 52.22 7.85
CA SER A 491 -28.71 53.20 8.85
C SER A 491 -29.51 52.52 9.94
#